data_de7a490cb919c40021cd8e764c6e0337
#
_entry.id   de7a490cb919c40021cd8e764c6e0337
#
_cell.length_a   1.000
_cell.length_b   1.000
_cell.length_c   1.000
_cell.angle_alpha   90.00
_cell.angle_beta   90.00
_cell.angle_gamma   90.00
#
_symmetry.space_group_name_H-M   'P 1'
#
loop_
_entity.id
_entity.type
_entity.pdbx_description
1 polymer ?
#
loop_
_entity_poly.entity_id
_entity_poly.type
_entity_poly.pdbx_seq_one_letter_code
_entity_poly.pdbx_strand_id
1 'polypeptide(L)'
;MFALLLVLGCALAWLLNSTGGRDWALQRAVASLPANSHLHWAQAEGNLAGPLTLRGVELAMPIQRDSDCVPQAQIACAMGTLRLHANTLTLRAAILPLLTRTLRIESLILADVQLDLPRDDTRFKLPKWPEVLPRLDLPLTVQADAIALDRVAIAQEGEPQITLNSVRGGVHLAPGALHIEHLQANTDRGQFSVHGDYRPRDNYRSDLRASAVLPAPAGQSAPQLQLQAQGDLASLNVNLTGHAPAPLQAHLNLQGPAT
;
A
#
# COMPACT_ATOMS: atom_id res chain seq x y z
N MET A 1 33.78 21.53 17.51
CA MET A 1 33.01 20.95 16.38
C MET A 1 33.17 19.43 16.28
N PHE A 2 34.40 18.89 16.29
CA PHE A 2 34.65 17.44 16.20
C PHE A 2 34.01 16.63 17.35
N ALA A 3 34.12 17.11 18.60
CA ALA A 3 33.51 16.45 19.76
C ALA A 3 31.96 16.39 19.69
N LEU A 4 31.31 17.44 19.16
CA LEU A 4 29.86 17.46 18.98
C LEU A 4 29.39 16.44 17.93
N LEU A 5 30.12 16.31 16.82
CA LEU A 5 29.84 15.31 15.79
C LEU A 5 30.03 13.88 16.31
N LEU A 6 31.04 13.67 17.15
CA LEU A 6 31.31 12.37 17.75
C LEU A 6 30.22 11.99 18.76
N VAL A 7 29.76 12.92 19.60
CA VAL A 7 28.65 12.70 20.54
C VAL A 7 27.35 12.42 19.79
N LEU A 8 27.08 13.19 18.73
CA LEU A 8 25.90 12.97 17.89
C LEU A 8 25.93 11.60 17.20
N GLY A 9 27.10 11.20 16.66
CA GLY A 9 27.32 9.88 16.07
C GLY A 9 27.13 8.74 17.06
N CYS A 10 27.66 8.88 18.28
CA CYS A 10 27.47 7.88 19.33
C CYS A 10 26.00 7.81 19.78
N ALA A 11 25.31 8.93 19.92
CA ALA A 11 23.90 8.96 20.27
C ALA A 11 23.03 8.31 19.18
N LEU A 12 23.32 8.58 17.91
CA LEU A 12 22.65 7.95 16.79
C LEU A 12 22.92 6.44 16.74
N ALA A 13 24.16 6.03 16.89
CA ALA A 13 24.54 4.61 16.93
C ALA A 13 23.86 3.88 18.08
N TRP A 14 23.76 4.51 19.26
CA TRP A 14 23.02 3.96 20.39
C TRP A 14 21.52 3.85 20.08
N LEU A 15 20.89 4.88 19.54
CA LEU A 15 19.48 4.89 19.16
C LEU A 15 19.15 3.75 18.16
N LEU A 16 20.04 3.52 17.20
CA LEU A 16 19.82 2.54 16.15
C LEU A 16 20.04 1.10 16.58
N ASN A 17 20.97 0.87 17.49
CA ASN A 17 21.43 -0.48 17.86
C ASN A 17 20.92 -0.95 19.23
N SER A 18 20.32 -0.07 20.04
CA SER A 18 19.85 -0.43 21.38
C SER A 18 18.34 -0.75 21.39
N THR A 19 17.95 -1.59 22.36
CA THR A 19 16.54 -1.85 22.67
C THR A 19 15.82 -0.59 23.16
N GLY A 20 16.50 0.25 23.94
CA GLY A 20 15.96 1.52 24.42
C GLY A 20 15.68 2.50 23.28
N GLY A 21 16.57 2.57 22.29
CA GLY A 21 16.34 3.37 21.09
C GLY A 21 15.16 2.87 20.26
N ARG A 22 15.04 1.55 20.10
CA ARG A 22 13.88 0.92 19.48
C ARG A 22 12.58 1.31 20.18
N ASP A 23 12.53 1.14 21.50
CA ASP A 23 11.32 1.38 22.29
C ASP A 23 10.93 2.85 22.27
N TRP A 24 11.91 3.76 22.30
CA TRP A 24 11.69 5.19 22.13
C TRP A 24 11.08 5.51 20.75
N ALA A 25 11.63 4.92 19.67
CA ALA A 25 11.12 5.13 18.31
C ALA A 25 9.70 4.60 18.13
N LEU A 26 9.40 3.42 18.68
CA LEU A 26 8.07 2.83 18.65
C LEU A 26 7.06 3.69 19.43
N GLN A 27 7.42 4.21 20.61
CA GLN A 27 6.59 5.14 21.37
C GLN A 27 6.36 6.44 20.59
N ARG A 28 7.39 6.94 19.88
CA ARG A 28 7.25 8.14 19.06
C ARG A 28 6.32 7.89 17.87
N ALA A 29 6.37 6.71 17.26
CA ALA A 29 5.45 6.31 16.21
C ALA A 29 4.00 6.27 16.70
N VAL A 30 3.76 5.68 17.88
CA VAL A 30 2.43 5.69 18.52
C VAL A 30 1.94 7.11 18.78
N ALA A 31 2.81 7.98 19.30
CA ALA A 31 2.46 9.38 19.57
C ALA A 31 2.17 10.22 18.32
N SER A 32 2.61 9.78 17.15
CA SER A 32 2.34 10.45 15.86
C SER A 32 1.06 9.99 15.17
N LEU A 33 0.37 8.98 15.70
CA LEU A 33 -0.89 8.52 15.15
C LEU A 33 -2.01 9.56 15.32
N PRO A 34 -3.01 9.55 14.45
CA PRO A 34 -4.19 10.39 14.58
C PRO A 34 -4.88 10.22 15.93
N ALA A 35 -5.57 11.25 16.40
CA ALA A 35 -6.34 11.18 17.64
C ALA A 35 -7.32 9.99 17.62
N ASN A 36 -7.48 9.33 18.77
CA ASN A 36 -8.29 8.11 18.94
C ASN A 36 -7.80 6.88 18.15
N SER A 37 -6.54 6.87 17.71
CA SER A 37 -5.89 5.67 17.20
C SER A 37 -5.17 4.93 18.31
N HIS A 38 -5.18 3.60 18.23
CA HIS A 38 -4.51 2.72 19.19
C HIS A 38 -3.63 1.76 18.43
N LEU A 39 -2.34 1.73 18.77
CA LEU A 39 -1.38 0.75 18.25
C LEU A 39 -0.78 0.02 19.45
N HIS A 40 -0.92 -1.29 19.45
CA HIS A 40 -0.38 -2.17 20.48
C HIS A 40 0.38 -3.34 19.83
N TRP A 41 1.34 -3.90 20.55
CA TRP A 41 2.06 -5.13 20.21
C TRP A 41 2.40 -5.89 21.48
N ALA A 42 2.37 -7.22 21.39
CA ALA A 42 2.68 -8.08 22.52
C ALA A 42 4.19 -8.17 22.79
N GLN A 43 4.99 -8.26 21.73
CA GLN A 43 6.45 -8.39 21.81
C GLN A 43 7.13 -7.60 20.70
N ALA A 44 8.31 -7.04 21.02
CA ALA A 44 9.17 -6.37 20.04
C ALA A 44 10.59 -6.93 20.17
N GLU A 45 11.14 -7.46 19.09
CA GLU A 45 12.46 -8.06 19.00
C GLU A 45 13.29 -7.32 17.93
N GLY A 46 14.62 -7.32 18.09
CA GLY A 46 15.53 -6.66 17.16
C GLY A 46 15.81 -5.20 17.51
N ASN A 47 16.34 -4.46 16.55
CA ASN A 47 16.70 -3.04 16.69
C ASN A 47 16.38 -2.26 15.39
N LEU A 48 16.59 -0.96 15.39
CA LEU A 48 16.27 -0.10 14.24
C LEU A 48 17.29 -0.22 13.09
N ALA A 49 18.51 -0.64 13.37
CA ALA A 49 19.55 -0.82 12.37
C ALA A 49 19.49 -2.20 11.68
N GLY A 50 18.75 -3.13 12.28
CA GLY A 50 18.55 -4.50 11.78
C GLY A 50 17.08 -4.83 11.53
N PRO A 51 16.74 -6.10 11.45
CA PRO A 51 15.34 -6.51 11.37
C PRO A 51 14.64 -6.23 12.71
N LEU A 52 13.54 -5.49 12.64
CA LEU A 52 12.60 -5.26 13.74
C LEU A 52 11.41 -6.20 13.56
N THR A 53 11.17 -7.07 14.53
CA THR A 53 10.03 -7.98 14.54
C THR A 53 9.07 -7.60 15.66
N LEU A 54 7.82 -7.33 15.29
CA LEU A 54 6.72 -7.13 16.21
C LEU A 54 5.77 -8.32 16.14
N ARG A 55 5.32 -8.80 17.30
CA ARG A 55 4.36 -9.90 17.41
C ARG A 55 3.07 -9.43 18.07
N GLY A 56 1.94 -9.96 17.61
CA GLY A 56 0.64 -9.59 18.13
C GLY A 56 0.37 -8.11 17.95
N VAL A 57 0.54 -7.60 16.73
CA VAL A 57 0.31 -6.18 16.41
C VAL A 57 -1.17 -5.95 16.24
N GLU A 58 -1.70 -5.00 16.96
CA GLU A 58 -3.09 -4.53 16.88
C GLU A 58 -3.12 -3.03 16.62
N LEU A 59 -3.74 -2.64 15.52
CA LEU A 59 -3.97 -1.25 15.17
C LEU A 59 -5.47 -1.01 15.04
N ALA A 60 -5.96 -0.02 15.76
CA ALA A 60 -7.31 0.51 15.58
C ALA A 60 -7.22 2.01 15.29
N MET A 61 -7.84 2.47 14.21
CA MET A 61 -7.84 3.88 13.86
C MET A 61 -9.19 4.31 13.27
N PRO A 62 -9.65 5.53 13.62
CA PRO A 62 -10.87 6.07 13.05
C PRO A 62 -10.63 6.46 11.59
N ILE A 63 -11.52 6.05 10.70
CA ILE A 63 -11.55 6.50 9.31
C ILE A 63 -12.96 6.98 8.95
N GLN A 64 -13.05 7.89 8.00
CA GLN A 64 -14.36 8.36 7.52
C GLN A 64 -15.05 7.25 6.72
N ARG A 65 -16.36 7.08 6.96
CA ARG A 65 -17.22 6.11 6.23
C ARG A 65 -17.67 6.65 4.87
N ASP A 66 -17.73 7.97 4.73
CA ASP A 66 -18.07 8.65 3.48
C ASP A 66 -16.88 9.53 3.06
N SER A 67 -16.16 9.13 2.02
CA SER A 67 -15.00 9.86 1.50
C SER A 67 -15.36 11.23 0.91
N ASP A 68 -16.64 11.43 0.54
CA ASP A 68 -17.14 12.69 -0.02
C ASP A 68 -17.57 13.68 1.08
N CYS A 69 -17.64 13.22 2.32
CA CYS A 69 -18.03 14.06 3.44
C CYS A 69 -16.94 15.07 3.78
N VAL A 70 -17.22 16.34 3.64
CA VAL A 70 -16.36 17.43 4.10
C VAL A 70 -16.85 17.93 5.46
N PRO A 71 -16.03 17.83 6.53
CA PRO A 71 -16.44 18.33 7.84
C PRO A 71 -16.73 19.82 7.80
N GLN A 72 -17.91 20.24 8.23
CA GLN A 72 -18.31 21.63 8.37
C GLN A 72 -18.73 21.89 9.83
N ALA A 73 -18.78 23.16 10.24
CA ALA A 73 -19.05 23.53 11.63
C ALA A 73 -20.31 22.91 12.27
N GLN A 74 -21.26 22.43 11.45
CA GLN A 74 -22.51 21.81 11.91
C GLN A 74 -22.74 20.39 11.35
N ILE A 75 -21.81 19.86 10.54
CA ILE A 75 -21.93 18.53 9.91
C ILE A 75 -20.74 17.69 10.35
N ALA A 76 -20.98 16.72 11.22
CA ALA A 76 -20.01 15.70 11.58
C ALA A 76 -20.09 14.56 10.57
N CYS A 77 -18.95 14.20 9.98
CA CYS A 77 -18.87 13.03 9.10
C CYS A 77 -18.95 11.74 9.92
N ALA A 78 -19.67 10.75 9.40
CA ALA A 78 -19.74 9.43 10.03
C ALA A 78 -18.35 8.79 10.05
N MET A 79 -17.93 8.35 11.24
CA MET A 79 -16.65 7.68 11.45
C MET A 79 -16.88 6.19 11.62
N GLY A 80 -15.99 5.40 11.05
CA GLY A 80 -15.87 3.98 11.31
C GLY A 80 -14.50 3.68 11.92
N THR A 81 -14.29 2.45 12.35
CA THR A 81 -13.00 2.02 12.90
C THR A 81 -12.38 0.97 11.97
N LEU A 82 -11.23 1.30 11.41
CA LEU A 82 -10.36 0.31 10.78
C LEU A 82 -9.67 -0.47 11.89
N ARG A 83 -9.70 -1.79 11.82
CA ARG A 83 -8.96 -2.69 12.72
C ARG A 83 -8.02 -3.55 11.91
N LEU A 84 -6.77 -3.57 12.33
CA LEU A 84 -5.75 -4.46 11.76
C LEU A 84 -5.16 -5.27 12.91
N HIS A 85 -5.17 -6.57 12.74
CA HIS A 85 -4.44 -7.51 13.59
C HIS A 85 -3.43 -8.25 12.72
N ALA A 86 -2.16 -8.30 13.17
CA ALA A 86 -1.12 -9.06 12.50
C ALA A 86 -0.37 -9.90 13.54
N ASN A 87 -0.29 -11.20 13.28
CA ASN A 87 0.43 -12.09 14.19
C ASN A 87 1.93 -11.76 14.21
N THR A 88 2.50 -11.50 13.05
CA THR A 88 3.92 -11.13 12.92
C THR A 88 4.09 -10.04 11.87
N LEU A 89 4.86 -9.00 12.23
CA LEU A 89 5.34 -7.95 11.35
C LEU A 89 6.86 -7.90 11.48
N THR A 90 7.58 -8.13 10.40
CA THR A 90 9.04 -7.95 10.34
C THR A 90 9.36 -6.85 9.36
N LEU A 91 10.05 -5.84 9.85
CA LEU A 91 10.46 -4.66 9.10
C LEU A 91 11.97 -4.53 9.12
N ARG A 92 12.57 -4.35 7.95
CA ARG A 92 13.96 -3.93 7.79
C ARG A 92 14.00 -2.66 6.96
N ALA A 93 14.46 -1.58 7.57
CA ALA A 93 14.52 -0.28 6.93
C ALA A 93 15.95 0.27 6.95
N ALA A 94 16.37 0.88 5.85
CA ALA A 94 17.62 1.62 5.79
C ALA A 94 17.39 3.05 6.33
N ILE A 95 18.12 3.43 7.36
CA ILE A 95 17.92 4.72 8.05
C ILE A 95 18.68 5.87 7.38
N LEU A 96 19.87 5.60 6.81
CA LEU A 96 20.69 6.63 6.17
C LEU A 96 19.95 7.40 5.05
N PRO A 97 19.14 6.76 4.18
CA PRO A 97 18.38 7.46 3.15
C PRO A 97 17.35 8.46 3.68
N LEU A 98 16.94 8.36 4.95
CA LEU A 98 16.04 9.36 5.57
C LEU A 98 16.65 10.76 5.61
N LEU A 99 17.98 10.89 5.65
CA LEU A 99 18.68 12.17 5.55
C LEU A 99 18.41 12.89 4.21
N THR A 100 18.09 12.13 3.17
CA THR A 100 17.71 12.62 1.83
C THR A 100 16.21 12.55 1.56
N ARG A 101 15.39 12.50 2.62
CA ARG A 101 13.92 12.36 2.54
C ARG A 101 13.46 11.11 1.80
N THR A 102 14.24 10.05 1.86
CA THR A 102 13.89 8.75 1.29
C THR A 102 13.69 7.74 2.42
N LEU A 103 12.49 7.21 2.56
CA LEU A 103 12.20 6.05 3.42
C LEU A 103 12.45 4.79 2.59
N ARG A 104 13.55 4.10 2.86
CA ARG A 104 13.85 2.83 2.20
C ARG A 104 13.53 1.67 3.13
N ILE A 105 12.59 0.85 2.72
CA ILE A 105 12.18 -0.39 3.37
C ILE A 105 12.81 -1.53 2.56
N GLU A 106 13.87 -2.13 3.08
CA GLU A 106 14.55 -3.24 2.42
C GLU A 106 13.68 -4.49 2.39
N SER A 107 12.96 -4.76 3.48
CA SER A 107 11.96 -5.83 3.52
C SER A 107 10.84 -5.50 4.49
N LEU A 108 9.61 -5.83 4.10
CA LEU A 108 8.40 -5.79 4.92
C LEU A 108 7.72 -7.14 4.80
N ILE A 109 7.67 -7.88 5.89
CA ILE A 109 7.04 -9.19 5.95
C ILE A 109 5.92 -9.13 6.98
N LEU A 110 4.69 -9.43 6.55
CA LEU A 110 3.55 -9.59 7.44
C LEU A 110 2.98 -10.99 7.28
N ALA A 111 2.62 -11.60 8.39
CA ALA A 111 1.99 -12.92 8.41
C ALA A 111 0.74 -12.92 9.28
N ASP A 112 -0.28 -13.66 8.82
CA ASP A 112 -1.56 -13.83 9.51
C ASP A 112 -2.22 -12.49 9.85
N VAL A 113 -2.51 -11.73 8.80
CA VAL A 113 -3.10 -10.40 8.91
C VAL A 113 -4.61 -10.50 8.78
N GLN A 114 -5.32 -9.88 9.71
CA GLN A 114 -6.76 -9.66 9.65
C GLN A 114 -7.00 -8.17 9.56
N LEU A 115 -7.63 -7.72 8.49
CA LEU A 115 -7.99 -6.33 8.26
C LEU A 115 -9.51 -6.23 8.21
N ASP A 116 -10.09 -5.55 9.18
CA ASP A 116 -11.52 -5.25 9.23
C ASP A 116 -11.74 -3.77 8.92
N LEU A 117 -12.43 -3.52 7.83
CA LEU A 117 -12.74 -2.19 7.33
C LEU A 117 -14.17 -1.82 7.74
N PRO A 118 -14.45 -0.57 8.11
CA PRO A 118 -15.82 -0.12 8.26
C PRO A 118 -16.51 -0.08 6.89
N ARG A 119 -17.83 -0.08 6.93
CA ARG A 119 -18.65 0.07 5.72
C ARG A 119 -18.36 1.42 5.07
N ASP A 120 -18.23 1.40 3.75
CA ASP A 120 -18.16 2.61 2.94
C ASP A 120 -19.60 3.06 2.62
N ASP A 121 -19.99 4.22 3.16
CA ASP A 121 -21.29 4.83 2.93
C ASP A 121 -21.26 5.85 1.77
N THR A 122 -20.12 5.95 1.07
CA THR A 122 -19.96 6.84 -0.09
C THR A 122 -20.94 6.46 -1.19
N ARG A 123 -21.72 7.42 -1.65
CA ARG A 123 -22.66 7.18 -2.76
C ARG A 123 -21.89 6.87 -4.03
N PHE A 124 -22.26 5.78 -4.71
CA PHE A 124 -21.69 5.47 -6.01
C PHE A 124 -21.90 6.62 -6.98
N LYS A 125 -20.80 7.16 -7.50
CA LYS A 125 -20.77 8.15 -8.57
C LYS A 125 -20.01 7.54 -9.74
N LEU A 126 -20.53 7.72 -10.93
CA LEU A 126 -19.76 7.32 -12.13
C LEU A 126 -18.43 8.08 -12.15
N PRO A 127 -17.31 7.36 -12.27
CA PRO A 127 -16.00 8.00 -12.36
C PRO A 127 -15.97 8.93 -13.57
N LYS A 128 -15.52 10.16 -13.37
CA LYS A 128 -15.35 11.14 -14.44
C LYS A 128 -13.90 11.20 -14.84
N TRP A 129 -13.65 11.07 -16.11
CA TRP A 129 -12.33 11.28 -16.68
C TRP A 129 -12.00 12.77 -16.76
N PRO A 130 -10.82 13.25 -16.32
CA PRO A 130 -9.69 12.53 -15.74
C PRO A 130 -9.68 12.47 -14.21
N GLU A 131 -10.73 12.91 -13.52
CA GLU A 131 -10.81 12.99 -12.04
C GLU A 131 -10.60 11.65 -11.34
N VAL A 132 -10.87 10.55 -12.05
CA VAL A 132 -10.65 9.18 -11.56
C VAL A 132 -9.17 8.83 -11.34
N LEU A 133 -8.26 9.59 -11.96
CA LEU A 133 -6.83 9.32 -11.86
C LEU A 133 -6.25 9.80 -10.52
N PRO A 134 -5.62 8.94 -9.72
CA PRO A 134 -5.10 9.31 -8.41
C PRO A 134 -3.93 10.29 -8.52
N ARG A 135 -3.91 11.27 -7.62
CA ARG A 135 -2.76 12.16 -7.43
C ARG A 135 -1.82 11.57 -6.38
N LEU A 136 -0.53 11.70 -6.60
CA LEU A 136 0.51 11.20 -5.70
C LEU A 136 1.31 12.37 -5.12
N ASP A 137 0.74 13.01 -4.09
CA ASP A 137 1.35 14.17 -3.42
C ASP A 137 2.00 13.74 -2.09
N LEU A 138 3.08 12.95 -2.21
CA LEU A 138 3.84 12.49 -1.07
C LEU A 138 4.91 13.52 -0.67
N PRO A 139 5.12 13.76 0.63
CA PRO A 139 6.15 14.68 1.12
C PRO A 139 7.58 14.10 1.07
N LEU A 140 7.69 12.80 0.85
CA LEU A 140 8.94 12.04 0.81
C LEU A 140 8.86 10.89 -0.19
N THR A 141 10.02 10.40 -0.61
CA THR A 141 10.13 9.18 -1.42
C THR A 141 10.03 7.96 -0.51
N VAL A 142 9.20 6.98 -0.88
CA VAL A 142 9.10 5.67 -0.21
C VAL A 142 9.55 4.59 -1.20
N GLN A 143 10.55 3.84 -0.84
CA GLN A 143 11.04 2.71 -1.61
C GLN A 143 10.89 1.46 -0.76
N ALA A 144 10.06 0.52 -1.21
CA ALA A 144 9.92 -0.79 -0.59
C ALA A 144 10.45 -1.85 -1.57
N ASP A 145 11.67 -2.36 -1.29
CA ASP A 145 12.38 -3.27 -2.19
C ASP A 145 11.74 -4.66 -2.19
N ALA A 146 11.29 -5.13 -1.03
CA ALA A 146 10.64 -6.44 -0.90
C ALA A 146 9.45 -6.35 0.07
N ILE A 147 8.25 -6.56 -0.45
CA ILE A 147 7.03 -6.70 0.32
C ILE A 147 6.60 -8.16 0.26
N ALA A 148 6.33 -8.76 1.41
CA ALA A 148 5.84 -10.12 1.54
C ALA A 148 4.68 -10.15 2.54
N LEU A 149 3.47 -10.41 2.04
CA LEU A 149 2.30 -10.61 2.88
C LEU A 149 1.86 -12.06 2.76
N ASP A 150 1.64 -12.72 3.87
CA ASP A 150 1.19 -14.11 3.93
C ASP A 150 -0.10 -14.19 4.73
N ARG A 151 -1.12 -14.81 4.15
CA ARG A 151 -2.44 -15.03 4.77
C ARG A 151 -3.07 -13.74 5.31
N VAL A 152 -3.54 -12.89 4.40
CA VAL A 152 -4.27 -11.67 4.73
C VAL A 152 -5.76 -11.89 4.50
N ALA A 153 -6.55 -11.83 5.55
CA ALA A 153 -8.01 -11.85 5.48
C ALA A 153 -8.53 -10.41 5.56
N ILE A 154 -9.30 -10.00 4.56
CA ILE A 154 -9.95 -8.70 4.53
C ILE A 154 -11.44 -8.91 4.76
N ALA A 155 -11.97 -8.25 5.78
CA ALA A 155 -13.38 -8.23 6.13
C ALA A 155 -13.92 -6.80 6.10
N GLN A 156 -15.21 -6.67 5.99
CA GLN A 156 -15.92 -5.41 6.13
C GLN A 156 -17.03 -5.58 7.18
N GLU A 157 -16.91 -4.86 8.30
CA GLU A 157 -17.79 -5.01 9.47
C GLU A 157 -17.92 -6.49 9.93
N GLY A 158 -16.80 -7.22 9.88
CA GLY A 158 -16.73 -8.64 10.24
C GLY A 158 -17.12 -9.62 9.14
N GLU A 159 -17.71 -9.15 8.02
CA GLU A 159 -18.07 -10.00 6.89
C GLU A 159 -16.88 -10.23 5.96
N PRO A 160 -16.44 -11.49 5.72
CA PRO A 160 -15.30 -11.80 4.87
C PRO A 160 -15.52 -11.30 3.43
N GLN A 161 -14.57 -10.56 2.88
CA GLN A 161 -14.62 -10.04 1.51
C GLN A 161 -13.65 -10.77 0.58
N ILE A 162 -12.40 -10.88 0.97
CA ILE A 162 -11.35 -11.50 0.15
C ILE A 162 -10.23 -12.05 1.05
N THR A 163 -9.67 -13.17 0.65
CA THR A 163 -8.48 -13.74 1.28
C THR A 163 -7.30 -13.69 0.30
N LEU A 164 -6.24 -13.01 0.72
CA LEU A 164 -4.97 -13.00 0.01
C LEU A 164 -4.07 -14.07 0.62
N ASN A 165 -3.80 -15.13 -0.11
CA ASN A 165 -2.91 -16.20 0.35
C ASN A 165 -1.46 -15.73 0.41
N SER A 166 -1.04 -14.96 -0.60
CA SER A 166 0.27 -14.31 -0.60
C SER A 166 0.28 -13.06 -1.48
N VAL A 167 1.05 -12.06 -1.07
CA VAL A 167 1.42 -10.92 -1.92
C VAL A 167 2.93 -10.76 -1.88
N ARG A 168 3.55 -10.59 -3.03
CA ARG A 168 4.99 -10.40 -3.18
C ARG A 168 5.26 -9.28 -4.17
N GLY A 169 6.26 -8.44 -3.89
CA GLY A 169 6.67 -7.41 -4.84
C GLY A 169 7.49 -6.30 -4.24
N GLY A 170 7.81 -5.33 -5.09
CA GLY A 170 8.47 -4.09 -4.73
C GLY A 170 7.75 -2.88 -5.32
N VAL A 171 7.78 -1.77 -4.59
CA VAL A 171 7.11 -0.53 -4.98
C VAL A 171 8.01 0.66 -4.65
N HIS A 172 8.12 1.57 -5.61
CA HIS A 172 8.84 2.83 -5.43
C HIS A 172 7.86 3.99 -5.67
N LEU A 173 7.60 4.75 -4.62
CA LEU A 173 6.74 5.92 -4.60
C LEU A 173 7.59 7.17 -4.42
N ALA A 174 7.63 8.02 -5.42
CA ALA A 174 8.26 9.34 -5.34
C ALA A 174 7.18 10.44 -5.44
N PRO A 175 7.49 11.68 -5.05
CA PRO A 175 6.56 12.79 -5.25
C PRO A 175 6.13 12.92 -6.73
N GLY A 176 4.90 12.53 -7.04
CA GLY A 176 4.36 12.52 -8.40
C GLY A 176 4.82 11.38 -9.30
N ALA A 177 5.32 10.27 -8.76
CA ALA A 177 5.66 9.08 -9.52
C ALA A 177 5.47 7.80 -8.70
N LEU A 178 4.93 6.78 -9.33
CA LEU A 178 4.81 5.42 -8.82
C LEU A 178 5.48 4.47 -9.81
N HIS A 179 6.39 3.66 -9.33
CA HIS A 179 6.95 2.53 -10.05
C HIS A 179 6.63 1.24 -9.30
N ILE A 180 5.99 0.31 -9.98
CA ILE A 180 5.71 -1.04 -9.48
C ILE A 180 6.68 -1.97 -10.21
N GLU A 181 7.69 -2.46 -9.52
CA GLU A 181 8.67 -3.34 -10.12
C GLU A 181 8.04 -4.67 -10.51
N HIS A 182 7.41 -5.32 -9.55
CA HIS A 182 6.75 -6.60 -9.76
C HIS A 182 5.85 -6.91 -8.56
N LEU A 183 4.55 -6.76 -8.71
CA LEU A 183 3.59 -7.06 -7.66
C LEU A 183 2.76 -8.27 -8.07
N GLN A 184 2.83 -9.34 -7.29
CA GLN A 184 2.05 -10.55 -7.47
C GLN A 184 1.15 -10.79 -6.27
N ALA A 185 -0.11 -11.11 -6.50
CA ALA A 185 -1.07 -11.47 -5.48
C ALA A 185 -1.74 -12.81 -5.83
N ASN A 186 -1.69 -13.75 -4.90
CA ASN A 186 -2.43 -15.00 -4.97
C ASN A 186 -3.60 -14.92 -3.97
N THR A 187 -4.82 -15.02 -4.46
CA THR A 187 -6.04 -14.83 -3.69
C THR A 187 -6.98 -16.03 -3.83
N ASP A 188 -8.05 -16.06 -3.06
CA ASP A 188 -9.16 -17.01 -3.23
C ASP A 188 -9.91 -16.81 -4.56
N ARG A 189 -9.76 -15.64 -5.22
CA ARG A 189 -10.40 -15.28 -6.50
C ARG A 189 -9.49 -15.41 -7.70
N GLY A 190 -8.23 -15.82 -7.53
CA GLY A 190 -7.27 -15.99 -8.60
C GLY A 190 -5.89 -15.43 -8.32
N GLN A 191 -5.06 -15.46 -9.35
CA GLN A 191 -3.70 -14.92 -9.30
C GLN A 191 -3.65 -13.63 -10.13
N PHE A 192 -3.04 -12.60 -9.56
CA PHE A 192 -2.94 -11.29 -10.18
C PHE A 192 -1.49 -10.85 -10.19
N SER A 193 -1.06 -10.18 -11.25
CA SER A 193 0.22 -9.50 -11.29
C SER A 193 0.08 -8.11 -11.88
N VAL A 194 0.89 -7.17 -11.39
CA VAL A 194 0.93 -5.78 -11.88
C VAL A 194 2.38 -5.33 -11.90
N HIS A 195 2.78 -4.61 -12.94
CA HIS A 195 4.06 -3.91 -13.04
C HIS A 195 3.94 -2.68 -13.94
N GLY A 196 4.84 -1.72 -13.78
CA GLY A 196 4.93 -0.56 -14.63
C GLY A 196 5.06 0.78 -13.89
N ASP A 197 4.86 1.84 -14.63
CA ASP A 197 5.07 3.21 -14.21
C ASP A 197 3.78 4.03 -14.29
N TYR A 198 3.59 4.93 -13.32
CA TYR A 198 2.53 5.92 -13.32
C TYR A 198 3.06 7.26 -12.80
N ARG A 199 2.93 8.32 -13.60
CA ARG A 199 3.48 9.64 -13.32
C ARG A 199 2.41 10.75 -13.44
N PRO A 200 1.61 10.98 -12.40
CA PRO A 200 0.54 11.98 -12.44
C PRO A 200 1.05 13.41 -12.66
N ARG A 201 2.29 13.74 -12.27
CA ARG A 201 2.89 15.08 -12.54
C ARG A 201 3.42 15.24 -13.95
N ASP A 202 3.59 14.16 -14.72
CA ASP A 202 3.97 14.15 -16.12
C ASP A 202 2.74 13.84 -16.98
N ASN A 203 1.76 14.75 -16.97
CA ASN A 203 0.49 14.60 -17.69
C ASN A 203 -0.19 13.24 -17.48
N TYR A 204 -0.13 12.68 -16.27
CA TYR A 204 -0.66 11.35 -15.93
C TYR A 204 -0.10 10.22 -16.80
N ARG A 205 1.15 10.34 -17.23
CA ARG A 205 1.81 9.32 -18.04
C ARG A 205 1.75 7.97 -17.35
N SER A 206 1.27 6.98 -18.07
CA SER A 206 1.05 5.62 -17.59
C SER A 206 1.67 4.63 -18.56
N ASP A 207 2.36 3.62 -18.03
CA ASP A 207 2.76 2.38 -18.72
C ASP A 207 2.58 1.24 -17.71
N LEU A 208 1.33 0.79 -17.57
CA LEU A 208 0.95 -0.22 -16.60
C LEU A 208 0.50 -1.48 -17.32
N ARG A 209 0.95 -2.62 -16.81
CA ARG A 209 0.53 -3.94 -17.27
C ARG A 209 0.04 -4.76 -16.09
N ALA A 210 -1.11 -5.37 -16.26
CA ALA A 210 -1.68 -6.25 -15.28
C ALA A 210 -2.06 -7.57 -15.96
N SER A 211 -1.94 -8.68 -15.23
CA SER A 211 -2.46 -9.97 -15.67
C SER A 211 -3.28 -10.61 -14.55
N ALA A 212 -4.26 -11.42 -14.94
CA ALA A 212 -5.08 -12.18 -14.04
C ALA A 212 -5.27 -13.60 -14.57
N VAL A 213 -5.17 -14.58 -13.67
CA VAL A 213 -5.54 -15.97 -13.92
C VAL A 213 -6.64 -16.31 -12.93
N LEU A 214 -7.85 -16.53 -13.41
CA LEU A 214 -9.01 -16.78 -12.57
C LEU A 214 -9.20 -18.28 -12.33
N PRO A 215 -9.81 -18.69 -11.21
CA PRO A 215 -10.10 -20.08 -10.95
C PRO A 215 -11.07 -20.62 -12.00
N ALA A 216 -10.88 -21.88 -12.41
CA ALA A 216 -11.76 -22.57 -13.32
C ALA A 216 -12.34 -23.84 -12.67
N PRO A 217 -13.56 -24.24 -13.03
CA PRO A 217 -14.10 -25.54 -12.67
C PRO A 217 -13.23 -26.69 -13.16
N ALA A 218 -13.32 -27.82 -12.50
CA ALA A 218 -12.56 -29.02 -12.90
C ALA A 218 -12.83 -29.38 -14.37
N GLY A 219 -11.76 -29.59 -15.14
CA GLY A 219 -11.83 -29.94 -16.57
C GLY A 219 -11.97 -28.76 -17.54
N GLN A 220 -11.97 -27.53 -17.04
CA GLN A 220 -11.96 -26.33 -17.87
C GLN A 220 -10.62 -25.58 -17.78
N SER A 221 -10.24 -24.91 -18.85
CA SER A 221 -9.04 -24.05 -18.86
C SER A 221 -9.30 -22.80 -18.03
N ALA A 222 -8.35 -22.42 -17.19
CA ALA A 222 -8.43 -21.23 -16.38
C ALA A 222 -8.49 -19.97 -17.27
N PRO A 223 -9.46 -19.05 -17.04
CA PRO A 223 -9.50 -17.79 -17.75
C PRO A 223 -8.24 -16.97 -17.48
N GLN A 224 -7.65 -16.42 -18.53
CA GLN A 224 -6.47 -15.58 -18.47
C GLN A 224 -6.80 -14.22 -19.09
N LEU A 225 -6.47 -13.15 -18.36
CA LEU A 225 -6.70 -11.78 -18.79
C LEU A 225 -5.40 -11.00 -18.71
N GLN A 226 -5.17 -10.12 -19.66
CA GLN A 226 -4.06 -9.16 -19.68
C GLN A 226 -4.62 -7.79 -19.98
N LEU A 227 -4.25 -6.83 -19.14
CA LEU A 227 -4.60 -5.42 -19.27
C LEU A 227 -3.33 -4.62 -19.47
N GLN A 228 -3.31 -3.77 -20.47
CA GLN A 228 -2.24 -2.81 -20.70
C GLN A 228 -2.85 -1.42 -20.78
N ALA A 229 -2.32 -0.48 -20.00
CA ALA A 229 -2.69 0.93 -20.04
C ALA A 229 -1.44 1.75 -20.35
N GLN A 230 -1.41 2.38 -21.53
CA GLN A 230 -0.25 3.12 -22.01
C GLN A 230 -0.66 4.46 -22.61
N GLY A 231 0.05 5.51 -22.25
CA GLY A 231 -0.17 6.86 -22.75
C GLY A 231 -0.15 7.90 -21.64
N ASP A 232 -0.85 9.00 -21.89
CA ASP A 232 -0.98 10.12 -20.96
C ASP A 232 -2.42 10.68 -20.96
N LEU A 233 -2.66 11.82 -20.31
CA LEU A 233 -3.99 12.43 -20.25
C LEU A 233 -4.54 12.79 -21.63
N ALA A 234 -3.69 13.18 -22.58
CA ALA A 234 -4.12 13.54 -23.92
C ALA A 234 -4.61 12.32 -24.71
N SER A 235 -3.95 11.17 -24.51
CA SER A 235 -4.33 9.90 -25.17
C SER A 235 -3.87 8.72 -24.35
N LEU A 236 -4.80 8.11 -23.58
CA LEU A 236 -4.56 6.87 -22.84
C LEU A 236 -5.20 5.71 -23.59
N ASN A 237 -4.37 4.76 -24.01
CA ASN A 237 -4.79 3.54 -24.66
C ASN A 237 -4.88 2.41 -23.62
N VAL A 238 -6.04 1.81 -23.49
CA VAL A 238 -6.26 0.66 -22.62
C VAL A 238 -6.64 -0.54 -23.48
N ASN A 239 -5.81 -1.57 -23.45
CA ASN A 239 -6.01 -2.82 -24.17
C ASN A 239 -6.27 -3.94 -23.16
N LEU A 240 -7.38 -4.64 -23.32
CA LEU A 240 -7.71 -5.86 -22.60
C LEU A 240 -7.68 -7.02 -23.59
N THR A 241 -6.86 -8.02 -23.32
CA THR A 241 -6.80 -9.25 -24.08
C THR A 241 -6.92 -10.44 -23.15
N GLY A 242 -7.39 -11.57 -23.65
CA GLY A 242 -7.49 -12.75 -22.84
C GLY A 242 -8.21 -13.91 -23.50
N HIS A 243 -8.42 -14.96 -22.69
CA HIS A 243 -9.15 -16.16 -23.06
C HIS A 243 -10.03 -16.59 -21.90
N ALA A 244 -11.38 -16.61 -22.09
CA ALA A 244 -12.33 -16.94 -21.02
C ALA A 244 -13.72 -17.36 -21.56
N PRO A 245 -14.01 -18.57 -21.86
CA PRO A 245 -13.33 -19.66 -22.55
C PRO A 245 -13.10 -19.37 -24.04
N ALA A 246 -13.61 -18.23 -24.55
CA ALA A 246 -13.37 -17.74 -25.90
C ALA A 246 -12.34 -16.58 -25.86
N PRO A 247 -11.67 -16.31 -26.98
CA PRO A 247 -10.81 -15.14 -27.10
C PRO A 247 -11.57 -13.85 -26.77
N LEU A 248 -11.01 -13.03 -25.91
CA LEU A 248 -11.53 -11.73 -25.52
C LEU A 248 -10.53 -10.65 -25.93
N GLN A 249 -11.02 -9.62 -26.61
CA GLN A 249 -10.24 -8.44 -26.94
C GLN A 249 -11.12 -7.20 -26.82
N ALA A 250 -10.65 -6.22 -26.07
CA ALA A 250 -11.26 -4.91 -25.96
C ALA A 250 -10.19 -3.82 -26.04
N HIS A 251 -10.50 -2.74 -26.74
CA HIS A 251 -9.64 -1.59 -26.87
C HIS A 251 -10.43 -0.33 -26.52
N LEU A 252 -9.86 0.49 -25.64
CA LEU A 252 -10.44 1.76 -25.20
C LEU A 252 -9.39 2.85 -25.35
N ASN A 253 -9.74 3.92 -26.06
CA ASN A 253 -8.94 5.14 -26.12
C ASN A 253 -9.65 6.24 -25.33
N LEU A 254 -9.00 6.73 -24.29
CA LEU A 254 -9.50 7.80 -23.45
C LEU A 254 -8.73 9.08 -23.79
N GLN A 255 -9.46 10.14 -24.09
CA GLN A 255 -8.90 11.46 -24.40
C GLN A 255 -9.36 12.45 -23.34
N GLY A 256 -8.41 13.11 -22.71
CA GLY A 256 -8.66 14.20 -21.79
C GLY A 256 -8.70 15.55 -22.51
N PRO A 257 -9.12 16.63 -21.82
CA PRO A 257 -9.00 17.98 -22.33
C PRO A 257 -7.52 18.29 -22.57
N ALA A 258 -7.20 18.85 -23.72
CA ALA A 258 -5.87 19.39 -23.96
C ALA A 258 -5.59 20.51 -22.94
N THR A 259 -4.55 20.32 -22.12
CA THR A 259 -4.06 21.35 -21.17
C THR A 259 -3.10 22.32 -21.84
#